data_65fc10c9b9b59d641a914bbd8971a31b
#
_entry.id   65fc10c9b9b59d641a914bbd8971a31b
#
_cell.length_a   1.000
_cell.length_b   1.000
_cell.length_c   1.000
_cell.angle_alpha   90.00
_cell.angle_beta   90.00
_cell.angle_gamma   90.00
#
_symmetry.space_group_name_H-M   'P 1'
#
loop_
_entity.id
_entity.type
_entity.pdbx_description
1 polymer ?
#
loop_
_entity_poly.entity_id
_entity_poly.type
_entity_poly.pdbx_seq_one_letter_code
_entity_poly.pdbx_strand_id
1 'polypeptide(L)'
;TLTYANGPRAGQAFSPSAYLAQIVLFDVKLNSLDNITNDIRLSRDFETGFGKLTFTGGFYKSRQTIDTDWLWTASLLEVTGGGNAALVNLTNGAGQALTQGGVFGYGATFFGNCCRRSYDIRYDTNAPFASLSLAADKLTLDGSIRYDFGSANGSVAGADLGGGRVGVISRDMNGNGTISIPETKVSVIPLGSAAPVDYNYNYFSYSLGANYRLSSNLALFARYSRGARANADRLLFGPAVNTTTGKLTDKSAAVDYVRQLEGGVKFRDGGLTVNATLFHARTEEQNFEATTQTFFNRTYRATGLELEGGYRMGAFSLTAGGTYTDAKIASDVLNPAVVGNKPRRQAKFIYQLTPQYDDGRFSVGANVVGTSSSYAQDNNQLKLPGFTQVNLFATVRPIERVMLSVNANNLFDVKGFTEAEEGAIPANGIVRARSINGRTISASIRYEL
;
A
#
# COMPACT_ATOMS: atom_id res chain seq x y z
N THR A 1 30.19 -20.08 16.92
CA THR A 1 29.55 -19.65 18.17
C THR A 1 28.71 -18.41 17.95
N LEU A 2 27.65 -18.28 18.75
CA LEU A 2 26.79 -17.08 18.80
C LEU A 2 26.98 -16.39 20.15
N THR A 3 27.11 -15.07 20.14
CA THR A 3 27.19 -14.23 21.35
C THR A 3 26.33 -12.99 21.17
N TYR A 4 25.81 -12.45 22.27
CA TYR A 4 25.12 -11.17 22.22
C TYR A 4 26.06 -10.03 21.84
N ALA A 5 25.69 -9.21 20.89
CA ALA A 5 26.52 -8.12 20.39
C ALA A 5 26.31 -6.81 21.14
N ASN A 6 25.16 -6.62 21.77
CA ASN A 6 24.81 -5.39 22.49
C ASN A 6 23.89 -5.64 23.68
N GLY A 7 23.53 -4.56 24.38
CA GLY A 7 22.66 -4.60 25.57
C GLY A 7 23.35 -5.18 26.81
N PRO A 8 22.58 -5.44 27.87
CA PRO A 8 23.13 -5.93 29.17
C PRO A 8 23.81 -7.30 29.11
N ARG A 9 23.54 -8.08 28.04
CA ARG A 9 24.12 -9.41 27.81
C ARG A 9 25.28 -9.41 26.83
N ALA A 10 25.76 -8.24 26.39
CA ALA A 10 26.87 -8.14 25.43
C ALA A 10 28.06 -9.02 25.82
N GLY A 11 28.60 -9.81 24.88
CA GLY A 11 29.70 -10.76 25.08
C GLY A 11 29.30 -12.11 25.69
N GLN A 12 28.10 -12.28 26.23
CA GLN A 12 27.61 -13.56 26.74
C GLN A 12 27.22 -14.50 25.60
N ALA A 13 27.27 -15.81 25.86
CA ALA A 13 26.80 -16.81 24.90
C ALA A 13 25.29 -16.64 24.63
N PHE A 14 24.93 -16.77 23.36
CA PHE A 14 23.50 -16.73 22.95
C PHE A 14 22.73 -17.91 23.58
N SER A 15 21.54 -17.60 24.11
CA SER A 15 20.73 -18.61 24.78
C SER A 15 20.25 -19.71 23.81
N PRO A 16 20.45 -20.99 24.13
CA PRO A 16 20.00 -22.08 23.28
C PRO A 16 18.47 -22.20 23.20
N SER A 17 17.73 -21.56 24.11
CA SER A 17 16.26 -21.51 24.12
C SER A 17 15.69 -20.31 23.37
N ALA A 18 16.54 -19.37 22.91
CA ALA A 18 16.10 -18.20 22.16
C ALA A 18 16.08 -18.49 20.65
N TYR A 19 15.21 -17.80 19.94
CA TYR A 19 15.19 -17.83 18.47
C TYR A 19 16.08 -16.72 17.90
N LEU A 20 16.83 -17.07 16.87
CA LEU A 20 17.65 -16.14 16.09
C LEU A 20 16.95 -15.85 14.77
N ALA A 21 16.83 -14.59 14.42
CA ALA A 21 16.36 -14.15 13.11
C ALA A 21 17.48 -13.40 12.37
N GLN A 22 17.54 -13.63 11.07
CA GLN A 22 18.14 -12.68 10.16
C GLN A 22 17.12 -11.59 9.89
N ILE A 23 17.50 -10.34 10.17
CA ILE A 23 16.72 -9.18 9.78
C ILE A 23 17.44 -8.47 8.64
N VAL A 24 16.67 -7.84 7.79
CA VAL A 24 17.15 -7.05 6.66
C VAL A 24 16.60 -5.64 6.83
N LEU A 25 17.50 -4.70 7.11
CA LEU A 25 17.16 -3.30 7.28
C LEU A 25 17.26 -2.58 5.95
N PHE A 26 16.29 -1.74 5.64
CA PHE A 26 16.33 -0.87 4.47
C PHE A 26 17.38 0.22 4.66
N ASP A 27 18.29 0.31 3.69
CA ASP A 27 19.22 1.43 3.50
C ASP A 27 18.85 2.11 2.17
N VAL A 28 17.62 2.60 2.10
CA VAL A 28 17.04 3.26 0.93
C VAL A 28 17.29 4.75 1.04
N LYS A 29 17.86 5.33 -0.01
CA LYS A 29 18.08 6.77 -0.11
C LYS A 29 17.24 7.34 -1.22
N LEU A 30 16.43 8.32 -0.90
CA LEU A 30 15.80 9.20 -1.87
C LEU A 30 16.74 10.38 -2.11
N ASN A 31 17.48 10.32 -3.23
CA ASN A 31 18.47 11.34 -3.57
C ASN A 31 17.77 12.61 -4.07
N SER A 32 16.76 12.46 -4.93
CA SER A 32 15.87 13.55 -5.32
C SER A 32 14.47 13.07 -5.68
N LEU A 33 13.49 13.92 -5.45
CA LEU A 33 12.11 13.76 -5.90
C LEU A 33 11.56 15.13 -6.31
N ASP A 34 11.50 15.36 -7.61
CA ASP A 34 10.90 16.57 -8.17
C ASP A 34 9.56 16.25 -8.79
N ASN A 35 8.55 17.04 -8.47
CA ASN A 35 7.20 16.85 -9.01
C ASN A 35 6.61 18.21 -9.39
N ILE A 36 6.32 18.39 -10.69
CA ILE A 36 5.61 19.54 -11.20
C ILE A 36 4.29 19.05 -11.78
N THR A 37 3.19 19.56 -11.22
CA THR A 37 1.85 19.20 -11.65
C THR A 37 1.05 20.46 -11.99
N ASN A 38 0.33 20.40 -13.09
CA ASN A 38 -0.60 21.45 -13.52
C ASN A 38 -1.94 20.80 -13.90
N ASP A 39 -3.04 21.38 -13.43
CA ASP A 39 -4.41 20.96 -13.72
C ASP A 39 -5.24 22.20 -14.06
N ILE A 40 -5.47 22.43 -15.35
CA ILE A 40 -6.26 23.55 -15.87
C ILE A 40 -7.66 23.03 -16.20
N ARG A 41 -8.67 23.70 -15.64
CA ARG A 41 -10.09 23.37 -15.85
C ARG A 41 -10.88 24.61 -16.22
N LEU A 42 -11.78 24.44 -17.17
CA LEU A 42 -12.78 25.42 -17.54
C LEU A 42 -14.15 24.78 -17.43
N SER A 43 -15.03 25.40 -16.66
CA SER A 43 -16.42 24.94 -16.49
C SER A 43 -17.38 26.03 -16.93
N ARG A 44 -18.45 25.61 -17.60
CA ARG A 44 -19.53 26.49 -18.03
C ARG A 44 -20.87 25.83 -17.86
N ASP A 45 -21.81 26.58 -17.33
CA ASP A 45 -23.19 26.21 -17.20
C ASP A 45 -24.02 26.72 -18.37
N PHE A 46 -24.97 25.92 -18.82
CA PHE A 46 -25.93 26.25 -19.86
C PHE A 46 -27.32 25.89 -19.35
N GLU A 47 -28.24 26.85 -19.37
CA GLU A 47 -29.65 26.59 -19.15
C GLU A 47 -30.25 26.01 -20.44
N THR A 48 -30.85 24.85 -20.34
CA THR A 48 -31.48 24.16 -21.46
C THR A 48 -32.96 23.93 -21.17
N GLY A 49 -33.74 23.60 -22.20
CA GLY A 49 -35.16 23.24 -22.01
C GLY A 49 -35.40 21.97 -21.18
N PHE A 50 -34.34 21.19 -20.89
CA PHE A 50 -34.38 19.96 -20.10
C PHE A 50 -33.77 20.11 -18.70
N GLY A 51 -33.13 21.26 -18.40
CA GLY A 51 -32.45 21.52 -17.14
C GLY A 51 -31.09 22.17 -17.32
N LYS A 52 -30.33 22.25 -16.24
CA LYS A 52 -29.00 22.83 -16.21
C LYS A 52 -27.94 21.84 -16.69
N LEU A 53 -27.27 22.17 -17.78
CA LEU A 53 -26.14 21.41 -18.32
C LEU A 53 -24.82 22.10 -17.92
N THR A 54 -23.97 21.39 -17.21
CA THR A 54 -22.61 21.84 -16.88
C THR A 54 -21.60 21.07 -17.74
N PHE A 55 -20.83 21.79 -18.52
CA PHE A 55 -19.65 21.27 -19.23
C PHE A 55 -18.39 21.63 -18.47
N THR A 56 -17.48 20.67 -18.29
CA THR A 56 -16.13 20.93 -17.80
C THR A 56 -15.13 20.29 -18.74
N GLY A 57 -14.18 21.05 -19.23
CA GLY A 57 -13.05 20.56 -20.03
C GLY A 57 -11.73 20.98 -19.39
N GLY A 58 -10.71 20.18 -19.57
CA GLY A 58 -9.43 20.51 -18.96
C GLY A 58 -8.27 19.70 -19.51
N PHE A 59 -7.10 20.05 -19.00
CA PHE A 59 -5.85 19.40 -19.34
C PHE A 59 -4.99 19.26 -18.08
N TYR A 60 -4.61 18.02 -17.79
CA TYR A 60 -3.68 17.69 -16.72
C TYR A 60 -2.30 17.41 -17.30
N LYS A 61 -1.26 17.95 -16.67
CA LYS A 61 0.13 17.65 -16.96
C LYS A 61 0.89 17.42 -15.69
N SER A 62 1.69 16.34 -15.66
CA SER A 62 2.62 16.06 -14.56
C SER A 62 3.98 15.65 -15.11
N ARG A 63 5.03 16.11 -14.44
CA ARG A 63 6.39 15.59 -14.58
C ARG A 63 6.89 15.24 -13.20
N GLN A 64 7.34 14.02 -13.03
CA GLN A 64 7.98 13.53 -11.82
C GLN A 64 9.36 12.97 -12.17
N THR A 65 10.39 13.44 -11.48
CA THR A 65 11.73 12.84 -11.54
C THR A 65 12.02 12.23 -10.17
N ILE A 66 12.49 11.00 -10.15
CA ILE A 66 12.85 10.28 -8.93
C ILE A 66 14.23 9.65 -9.11
N ASP A 67 15.15 10.01 -8.22
CA ASP A 67 16.46 9.39 -8.08
C ASP A 67 16.53 8.72 -6.70
N THR A 68 16.76 7.41 -6.69
CA THR A 68 16.73 6.64 -5.45
C THR A 68 17.64 5.42 -5.52
N ASP A 69 18.30 5.14 -4.38
CA ASP A 69 19.10 3.94 -4.17
C ASP A 69 18.37 3.00 -3.21
N TRP A 70 18.34 1.72 -3.57
CA TRP A 70 17.77 0.65 -2.76
C TRP A 70 18.83 -0.36 -2.41
N LEU A 71 19.25 -0.34 -1.14
CA LEU A 71 20.19 -1.28 -0.55
C LEU A 71 19.63 -1.80 0.77
N TRP A 72 20.23 -2.86 1.28
CA TRP A 72 19.84 -3.45 2.56
C TRP A 72 21.06 -3.82 3.37
N THR A 73 20.96 -3.63 4.70
CA THR A 73 21.92 -4.14 5.67
C THR A 73 21.31 -5.33 6.38
N ALA A 74 22.01 -6.45 6.38
CA ALA A 74 21.55 -7.68 7.01
C ALA A 74 22.23 -7.88 8.37
N SER A 75 21.42 -8.16 9.39
CA SER A 75 21.89 -8.35 10.77
C SER A 75 21.25 -9.57 11.40
N LEU A 76 21.89 -10.12 12.42
CA LEU A 76 21.35 -11.17 13.27
C LEU A 76 20.74 -10.55 14.53
N LEU A 77 19.53 -10.95 14.86
CA LEU A 77 18.75 -10.42 15.98
C LEU A 77 18.11 -11.56 16.77
N GLU A 78 18.13 -11.45 18.08
CA GLU A 78 17.32 -12.30 18.96
C GLU A 78 15.83 -12.01 18.74
N VAL A 79 15.01 -13.06 18.61
CA VAL A 79 13.55 -12.92 18.53
C VAL A 79 12.98 -12.92 19.95
N THR A 80 12.67 -11.75 20.47
CA THR A 80 12.03 -11.58 21.77
C THR A 80 11.04 -10.42 21.73
N GLY A 81 10.05 -10.46 22.62
CA GLY A 81 9.06 -9.40 22.76
C GLY A 81 9.55 -8.24 23.63
N GLY A 82 8.76 -7.16 23.68
CA GLY A 82 8.96 -6.06 24.62
C GLY A 82 10.08 -5.08 24.29
N GLY A 83 10.62 -5.08 23.06
CA GLY A 83 11.63 -4.10 22.64
C GLY A 83 13.06 -4.36 23.17
N ASN A 84 13.29 -5.50 23.82
CA ASN A 84 14.57 -5.87 24.43
C ASN A 84 15.41 -6.83 23.56
N ALA A 85 15.09 -6.92 22.28
CA ALA A 85 15.84 -7.75 21.34
C ALA A 85 17.28 -7.26 21.20
N ALA A 86 18.24 -8.18 21.30
CA ALA A 86 19.64 -7.87 21.15
C ALA A 86 20.17 -8.31 19.78
N LEU A 87 21.12 -7.58 19.24
CA LEU A 87 21.91 -8.02 18.10
C LEU A 87 22.83 -9.19 18.51
N VAL A 88 23.12 -10.08 17.56
CA VAL A 88 23.87 -11.30 17.82
C VAL A 88 25.08 -11.39 16.90
N ASN A 89 26.25 -11.61 17.48
CA ASN A 89 27.47 -11.89 16.75
C ASN A 89 27.60 -13.37 16.41
N LEU A 90 28.17 -13.64 15.26
CA LEU A 90 28.47 -14.97 14.76
C LEU A 90 30.00 -15.11 14.57
N THR A 91 30.58 -16.18 15.13
CA THR A 91 31.98 -16.56 14.96
C THR A 91 32.04 -17.98 14.39
N ASN A 92 32.87 -18.22 13.38
CA ASN A 92 33.02 -19.54 12.80
C ASN A 92 33.81 -20.50 13.68
N GLY A 93 34.00 -21.77 13.25
CA GLY A 93 34.75 -22.77 14.00
C GLY A 93 36.25 -22.48 14.15
N ALA A 94 36.80 -21.61 13.31
CA ALA A 94 38.19 -21.16 13.35
C ALA A 94 38.39 -19.89 14.21
N GLY A 95 37.37 -19.44 14.93
CA GLY A 95 37.41 -18.25 15.77
C GLY A 95 37.31 -16.90 15.03
N GLN A 96 37.05 -16.91 13.73
CA GLN A 96 36.90 -15.67 12.96
C GLN A 96 35.49 -15.08 13.14
N ALA A 97 35.42 -13.79 13.43
CA ALA A 97 34.17 -13.05 13.53
C ALA A 97 33.54 -12.87 12.12
N LEU A 98 32.36 -13.46 11.91
CA LEU A 98 31.60 -13.34 10.66
C LEU A 98 30.61 -12.16 10.67
N THR A 99 30.45 -11.51 11.80
CA THR A 99 29.62 -10.32 12.00
C THR A 99 30.39 -9.22 12.67
N GLN A 100 29.90 -8.00 12.53
CA GLN A 100 30.40 -6.83 13.25
C GLN A 100 29.20 -6.14 13.92
N GLY A 101 29.13 -6.18 15.26
CA GLY A 101 27.98 -5.65 15.99
C GLY A 101 26.63 -6.25 15.54
N GLY A 102 26.63 -7.54 15.21
CA GLY A 102 25.46 -8.24 14.68
C GLY A 102 25.25 -8.10 13.17
N VAL A 103 25.91 -7.17 12.49
CA VAL A 103 25.83 -7.02 11.03
C VAL A 103 26.67 -8.11 10.35
N PHE A 104 26.09 -8.82 9.38
CA PHE A 104 26.81 -9.84 8.60
C PHE A 104 26.87 -9.52 7.09
N GLY A 105 26.21 -8.46 6.60
CA GLY A 105 26.31 -8.03 5.22
C GLY A 105 25.81 -6.62 4.99
N TYR A 106 26.54 -5.87 4.20
CA TYR A 106 26.19 -4.54 3.70
C TYR A 106 25.81 -4.65 2.22
N GLY A 107 24.68 -4.05 1.82
CA GLY A 107 24.11 -4.22 0.50
C GLY A 107 23.65 -5.66 0.23
N ALA A 108 23.23 -6.38 1.27
CA ALA A 108 22.77 -7.76 1.18
C ALA A 108 21.57 -7.88 0.24
N THR A 109 21.36 -9.08 -0.30
CA THR A 109 20.16 -9.39 -1.10
C THR A 109 18.93 -9.49 -0.20
N PHE A 110 17.83 -8.90 -0.67
CA PHE A 110 16.52 -9.06 -0.08
C PHE A 110 15.82 -10.17 -0.86
N PHE A 111 15.37 -11.25 -0.21
CA PHE A 111 14.72 -12.41 -0.81
C PHE A 111 15.30 -12.84 -2.17
N GLY A 112 16.09 -13.84 -2.15
CA GLY A 112 16.70 -14.39 -3.39
C GLY A 112 17.56 -13.36 -4.09
N ASN A 113 17.84 -12.78 -4.82
CA ASN A 113 18.69 -11.78 -5.43
C ASN A 113 17.98 -10.45 -5.75
N CYS A 114 16.84 -10.19 -5.08
CA CYS A 114 15.97 -9.05 -5.41
C CYS A 114 16.53 -7.72 -4.94
N CYS A 115 16.19 -6.74 -5.71
CA CYS A 115 15.79 -5.40 -5.29
C CYS A 115 16.92 -4.43 -4.97
N ARG A 116 18.19 -4.85 -5.02
CA ARG A 116 19.35 -3.93 -4.96
C ARG A 116 19.45 -3.16 -6.26
N ARG A 117 19.16 -1.86 -6.22
CA ARG A 117 19.17 -1.04 -7.43
C ARG A 117 19.37 0.44 -7.10
N SER A 118 19.80 1.17 -8.11
CA SER A 118 19.69 2.61 -8.22
C SER A 118 18.88 2.93 -9.47
N TYR A 119 17.96 3.85 -9.39
CA TYR A 119 17.25 4.33 -10.56
C TYR A 119 17.06 5.84 -10.53
N ASP A 120 17.29 6.46 -11.69
CA ASP A 120 17.01 7.85 -11.99
C ASP A 120 16.03 7.87 -13.15
N ILE A 121 14.76 8.12 -12.85
CA ILE A 121 13.67 8.01 -13.81
C ILE A 121 12.81 9.27 -13.80
N ARG A 122 12.49 9.74 -15.01
CA ARG A 122 11.50 10.78 -15.25
C ARG A 122 10.23 10.17 -15.83
N TYR A 123 9.11 10.46 -15.20
CA TYR A 123 7.76 10.16 -15.67
C TYR A 123 7.09 11.44 -16.15
N ASP A 124 6.66 11.48 -17.41
CA ASP A 124 5.85 12.55 -17.98
C ASP A 124 4.43 12.01 -18.23
N THR A 125 3.40 12.75 -17.81
CA THR A 125 1.99 12.41 -18.04
C THR A 125 1.26 13.64 -18.58
N ASN A 126 0.46 13.43 -19.61
CA ASN A 126 -0.44 14.43 -20.17
C ASN A 126 -1.84 13.80 -20.28
N ALA A 127 -2.88 14.54 -19.90
CA ALA A 127 -4.24 14.01 -19.94
C ALA A 127 -5.29 15.09 -20.20
N PRO A 128 -5.75 15.26 -21.45
CA PRO A 128 -6.98 15.97 -21.74
C PRO A 128 -8.19 15.20 -21.16
N PHE A 129 -9.16 15.95 -20.64
CA PHE A 129 -10.39 15.39 -20.12
C PHE A 129 -11.59 16.31 -20.37
N ALA A 130 -12.76 15.70 -20.37
CA ALA A 130 -14.03 16.43 -20.44
C ALA A 130 -15.10 15.71 -19.63
N SER A 131 -16.05 16.46 -19.09
CA SER A 131 -17.23 15.95 -18.43
C SER A 131 -18.47 16.79 -18.75
N LEU A 132 -19.61 16.11 -18.73
CA LEU A 132 -20.94 16.70 -18.86
C LEU A 132 -21.78 16.25 -17.67
N SER A 133 -22.51 17.20 -17.07
CA SER A 133 -23.51 16.90 -16.03
C SER A 133 -24.80 17.63 -16.37
N LEU A 134 -25.89 16.87 -16.52
CA LEU A 134 -27.23 17.41 -16.75
C LEU A 134 -28.07 17.21 -15.50
N ALA A 135 -28.47 18.31 -14.86
CA ALA A 135 -29.39 18.31 -13.73
C ALA A 135 -30.81 18.71 -14.23
N ALA A 136 -31.69 17.72 -14.36
CA ALA A 136 -33.05 17.84 -14.86
C ALA A 136 -34.04 17.41 -13.78
N ASP A 137 -34.67 18.36 -13.09
CA ASP A 137 -35.64 18.14 -11.98
C ASP A 137 -35.15 17.04 -11.00
N LYS A 138 -35.67 15.82 -11.12
CA LYS A 138 -35.34 14.66 -10.26
C LYS A 138 -34.16 13.83 -10.76
N LEU A 139 -33.75 14.02 -12.00
CA LEU A 139 -32.72 13.22 -12.67
C LEU A 139 -31.45 14.04 -12.84
N THR A 140 -30.32 13.47 -12.40
CA THR A 140 -28.98 13.97 -12.76
C THR A 140 -28.27 12.90 -13.57
N LEU A 141 -27.78 13.27 -14.75
CA LEU A 141 -26.95 12.42 -15.60
C LEU A 141 -25.55 13.01 -15.65
N ASP A 142 -24.53 12.20 -15.49
CA ASP A 142 -23.14 12.60 -15.60
C ASP A 142 -22.35 11.66 -16.50
N GLY A 143 -21.45 12.24 -17.27
CA GLY A 143 -20.52 11.53 -18.12
C GLY A 143 -19.15 12.19 -18.11
N SER A 144 -18.10 11.41 -18.10
CA SER A 144 -16.73 11.93 -18.18
C SER A 144 -15.84 11.02 -19.01
N ILE A 145 -14.88 11.65 -19.68
CA ILE A 145 -13.83 10.99 -20.46
C ILE A 145 -12.49 11.60 -20.12
N ARG A 146 -11.44 10.78 -20.16
CA ARG A 146 -10.06 11.21 -19.98
C ARG A 146 -9.14 10.31 -20.81
N TYR A 147 -8.21 10.93 -21.52
CA TYR A 147 -7.18 10.22 -22.26
C TYR A 147 -5.81 10.57 -21.69
N ASP A 148 -5.14 9.58 -21.07
CA ASP A 148 -3.81 9.75 -20.51
C ASP A 148 -2.78 9.19 -21.49
N PHE A 149 -1.70 9.94 -21.69
CA PHE A 149 -0.53 9.50 -22.44
C PHE A 149 0.74 10.07 -21.82
N GLY A 150 1.79 9.28 -21.83
CA GLY A 150 3.01 9.66 -21.16
C GLY A 150 4.18 8.74 -21.48
N SER A 151 5.30 9.01 -20.82
CA SER A 151 6.54 8.27 -20.98
C SER A 151 7.27 8.09 -19.65
N ALA A 152 8.09 7.04 -19.59
CA ALA A 152 9.10 6.82 -18.57
C ALA A 152 10.47 6.80 -19.25
N ASN A 153 11.39 7.65 -18.81
CA ASN A 153 12.72 7.78 -19.40
C ASN A 153 13.77 7.91 -18.30
N GLY A 154 14.90 7.24 -18.48
CA GLY A 154 15.99 7.30 -17.53
C GLY A 154 16.85 6.06 -17.52
N SER A 155 17.33 5.66 -16.36
CA SER A 155 18.19 4.50 -16.19
C SER A 155 17.96 3.74 -14.91
N VAL A 156 18.24 2.45 -14.93
CA VAL A 156 18.21 1.57 -13.76
C VAL A 156 19.48 0.73 -13.71
N ALA A 157 20.14 0.69 -12.56
CA ALA A 157 21.28 -0.19 -12.30
C ALA A 157 20.96 -1.09 -11.11
N GLY A 158 21.37 -2.36 -11.15
CA GLY A 158 21.19 -3.27 -10.02
C GLY A 158 21.12 -4.75 -10.42
N ALA A 159 20.96 -5.61 -9.42
CA ALA A 159 20.97 -7.08 -9.59
C ALA A 159 19.72 -7.60 -10.30
N ASP A 160 18.59 -6.93 -10.15
CA ASP A 160 17.28 -7.37 -10.65
C ASP A 160 17.16 -7.34 -12.17
N LEU A 161 18.06 -6.62 -12.83
CA LEU A 161 18.06 -6.49 -14.30
C LEU A 161 18.78 -7.64 -15.01
N GLY A 162 19.09 -8.71 -14.29
CA GLY A 162 19.82 -9.88 -14.81
C GLY A 162 21.33 -9.67 -14.86
N GLY A 163 22.08 -10.78 -14.75
CA GLY A 163 23.52 -10.79 -14.91
C GLY A 163 24.35 -10.28 -13.73
N GLY A 164 23.78 -10.18 -12.53
CA GLY A 164 24.55 -9.93 -11.29
C GLY A 164 25.31 -8.60 -11.29
N ARG A 165 24.71 -7.53 -11.75
CA ARG A 165 25.30 -6.20 -11.89
C ARG A 165 25.52 -5.48 -10.55
N VAL A 166 25.98 -6.20 -9.53
CA VAL A 166 26.38 -5.62 -8.25
C VAL A 166 27.87 -5.85 -8.09
N GLY A 167 28.60 -4.77 -7.94
CA GLY A 167 30.01 -4.82 -7.56
C GLY A 167 30.17 -5.20 -6.08
N VAL A 168 31.37 -5.64 -5.71
CA VAL A 168 31.75 -5.90 -4.33
C VAL A 168 33.06 -5.17 -4.05
N ILE A 169 33.10 -4.42 -2.96
CA ILE A 169 34.28 -3.68 -2.52
C ILE A 169 34.58 -3.95 -1.04
N SER A 170 35.81 -3.70 -0.61
CA SER A 170 36.15 -3.60 0.81
C SER A 170 36.04 -2.16 1.25
N ARG A 171 35.27 -1.88 2.31
CA ARG A 171 35.03 -0.54 2.82
C ARG A 171 34.75 -0.58 4.32
N ASP A 172 35.41 0.29 5.08
CA ASP A 172 35.05 0.56 6.48
C ASP A 172 33.67 1.28 6.52
N MET A 173 32.61 0.55 6.85
CA MET A 173 31.26 1.02 6.83
C MET A 173 30.83 1.72 8.12
N ASN A 174 31.51 1.39 9.24
CA ASN A 174 31.20 1.96 10.55
C ASN A 174 32.23 3.02 11.03
N GLY A 175 33.29 3.27 10.23
CA GLY A 175 34.27 4.31 10.51
C GLY A 175 35.21 4.01 11.68
N ASN A 176 35.40 2.73 12.02
CA ASN A 176 36.26 2.34 13.16
C ASN A 176 37.74 2.14 12.78
N GLY A 177 38.12 2.33 11.53
CA GLY A 177 39.47 2.17 11.00
C GLY A 177 39.88 0.72 10.73
N THR A 178 38.99 -0.26 10.89
CA THR A 178 39.29 -1.69 10.70
C THR A 178 38.26 -2.32 9.75
N ILE A 179 38.77 -3.02 8.73
CA ILE A 179 37.90 -3.76 7.80
C ILE A 179 37.54 -5.12 8.40
N SER A 180 36.31 -5.31 8.81
CA SER A 180 35.76 -6.58 9.27
C SER A 180 35.38 -7.51 8.12
N ILE A 181 35.11 -8.79 8.38
CA ILE A 181 34.71 -9.73 7.34
C ILE A 181 33.44 -9.26 6.57
N PRO A 182 32.36 -8.79 7.20
CA PRO A 182 31.22 -8.20 6.46
C PRO A 182 31.63 -7.04 5.55
N GLU A 183 32.63 -6.26 5.96
CA GLU A 183 33.13 -5.09 5.24
C GLU A 183 34.07 -5.41 4.08
N THR A 184 34.58 -6.64 3.99
CA THR A 184 35.33 -7.11 2.81
C THR A 184 34.42 -7.37 1.62
N LYS A 185 33.10 -7.43 1.79
CA LYS A 185 32.09 -7.81 0.79
C LYS A 185 30.91 -6.85 0.76
N VAL A 186 31.21 -5.56 0.84
CA VAL A 186 30.17 -4.52 0.71
C VAL A 186 29.67 -4.50 -0.72
N SER A 187 28.39 -4.75 -0.91
CA SER A 187 27.78 -4.67 -2.24
C SER A 187 27.59 -3.22 -2.67
N VAL A 188 27.97 -2.92 -3.90
CA VAL A 188 27.81 -1.60 -4.51
C VAL A 188 27.09 -1.74 -5.85
N ILE A 189 26.36 -0.70 -6.24
CA ILE A 189 25.64 -0.65 -7.52
C ILE A 189 26.52 0.06 -8.55
N PRO A 190 26.97 -0.62 -9.62
CA PRO A 190 27.83 -0.01 -10.63
C PRO A 190 27.02 0.88 -11.58
N LEU A 191 26.92 2.16 -11.28
CA LEU A 191 26.13 3.13 -12.06
C LEU A 191 26.60 3.25 -13.52
N GLY A 192 27.89 3.00 -13.80
CA GLY A 192 28.42 2.98 -15.18
C GLY A 192 27.87 1.86 -16.07
N SER A 193 27.17 0.88 -15.51
CA SER A 193 26.52 -0.23 -16.22
C SER A 193 25.00 -0.14 -16.16
N ALA A 194 24.42 1.04 -15.95
CA ALA A 194 22.99 1.22 -15.88
C ALA A 194 22.31 0.85 -17.21
N ALA A 195 21.17 0.19 -17.11
CA ALA A 195 20.31 -0.12 -18.24
C ALA A 195 19.37 1.05 -18.55
N PRO A 196 19.07 1.33 -19.82
CA PRO A 196 18.13 2.39 -20.17
C PRO A 196 16.70 2.03 -19.78
N VAL A 197 15.88 3.06 -19.54
CA VAL A 197 14.43 3.00 -19.47
C VAL A 197 13.88 4.00 -20.47
N ASP A 198 13.08 3.53 -21.42
CA ASP A 198 12.51 4.38 -22.48
C ASP A 198 11.24 3.73 -23.02
N TYR A 199 10.11 3.91 -22.35
CA TYR A 199 8.83 3.40 -22.82
C TYR A 199 7.73 4.44 -22.70
N ASN A 200 6.69 4.26 -23.51
CA ASN A 200 5.50 5.10 -23.52
C ASN A 200 4.29 4.29 -23.07
N TYR A 201 3.29 4.99 -22.58
CA TYR A 201 1.99 4.43 -22.21
C TYR A 201 0.87 5.37 -22.63
N ASN A 202 -0.30 4.79 -22.88
CA ASN A 202 -1.52 5.56 -23.05
C ASN A 202 -2.73 4.72 -22.63
N TYR A 203 -3.79 5.38 -22.17
CA TYR A 203 -5.04 4.74 -21.85
C TYR A 203 -6.21 5.70 -21.86
N PHE A 204 -7.40 5.15 -22.03
CA PHE A 204 -8.64 5.89 -22.02
C PHE A 204 -9.50 5.45 -20.84
N SER A 205 -9.95 6.42 -20.04
CA SER A 205 -10.83 6.25 -18.88
C SER A 205 -12.14 6.98 -19.13
N TYR A 206 -13.24 6.41 -18.64
CA TYR A 206 -14.56 7.02 -18.74
C TYR A 206 -15.46 6.61 -17.59
N SER A 207 -16.50 7.43 -17.36
CA SER A 207 -17.54 7.15 -16.38
C SER A 207 -18.87 7.69 -16.90
N LEU A 208 -19.94 6.91 -16.70
CA LEU A 208 -21.32 7.30 -16.96
C LEU A 208 -22.12 7.03 -15.70
N GLY A 209 -22.87 8.01 -15.23
CA GLY A 209 -23.66 7.95 -14.02
C GLY A 209 -25.06 8.53 -14.19
N ALA A 210 -25.98 8.00 -13.40
CA ALA A 210 -27.33 8.53 -13.25
C ALA A 210 -27.71 8.54 -11.77
N ASN A 211 -28.36 9.61 -11.33
CA ASN A 211 -28.93 9.72 -9.99
C ASN A 211 -30.38 10.22 -10.12
N TYR A 212 -31.33 9.48 -9.56
CA TYR A 212 -32.74 9.80 -9.62
C TYR A 212 -33.32 9.99 -8.21
N ARG A 213 -33.85 11.16 -7.93
CA ARG A 213 -34.53 11.48 -6.67
C ARG A 213 -35.97 10.95 -6.70
N LEU A 214 -36.22 9.87 -5.97
CA LEU A 214 -37.59 9.32 -5.81
C LEU A 214 -38.43 10.26 -4.94
N SER A 215 -37.83 10.78 -3.85
CA SER A 215 -38.45 11.76 -2.94
C SER A 215 -37.41 12.76 -2.45
N SER A 216 -37.79 13.68 -1.55
CA SER A 216 -36.86 14.57 -0.86
C SER A 216 -35.78 13.82 -0.06
N ASN A 217 -36.08 12.60 0.37
CA ASN A 217 -35.28 11.82 1.32
C ASN A 217 -34.61 10.61 0.70
N LEU A 218 -35.01 10.22 -0.53
CA LEU A 218 -34.55 8.97 -1.15
C LEU A 218 -34.13 9.21 -2.61
N ALA A 219 -32.92 8.76 -2.93
CA ALA A 219 -32.43 8.74 -4.31
C ALA A 219 -31.85 7.36 -4.66
N LEU A 220 -31.98 7.00 -5.94
CA LEU A 220 -31.34 5.85 -6.55
C LEU A 220 -30.19 6.33 -7.43
N PHE A 221 -29.14 5.54 -7.54
CA PHE A 221 -28.08 5.82 -8.49
C PHE A 221 -27.59 4.56 -9.18
N ALA A 222 -27.01 4.75 -10.35
CA ALA A 222 -26.26 3.73 -11.07
C ALA A 222 -25.04 4.38 -11.75
N ARG A 223 -23.92 3.66 -11.84
CA ARG A 223 -22.72 4.12 -12.49
C ARG A 223 -21.99 2.98 -13.16
N TYR A 224 -21.48 3.23 -14.35
CA TYR A 224 -20.52 2.37 -15.03
C TYR A 224 -19.25 3.15 -15.32
N SER A 225 -18.11 2.59 -14.96
CA SER A 225 -16.82 3.24 -15.16
C SER A 225 -15.75 2.27 -15.65
N ARG A 226 -14.81 2.81 -16.42
CA ARG A 226 -13.53 2.20 -16.73
C ARG A 226 -12.43 3.17 -16.32
N GLY A 227 -11.64 2.75 -15.36
CA GLY A 227 -10.42 3.45 -14.96
C GLY A 227 -9.18 2.69 -15.41
N ALA A 228 -8.04 3.36 -15.37
CA ALA A 228 -6.77 2.74 -15.63
C ALA A 228 -5.66 3.39 -14.80
N ARG A 229 -4.56 2.66 -14.65
CA ARG A 229 -3.34 3.11 -13.98
C ARG A 229 -2.14 2.75 -14.83
N ALA A 230 -1.27 3.71 -15.14
CA ALA A 230 0.03 3.43 -15.68
C ALA A 230 0.89 2.73 -14.63
N ASN A 231 1.55 1.65 -15.03
CA ASN A 231 2.53 0.98 -14.20
C ASN A 231 3.87 1.71 -14.37
N ALA A 232 4.40 2.24 -13.25
CA ALA A 232 5.63 3.01 -13.22
C ALA A 232 6.77 2.18 -12.63
N ASP A 233 7.12 2.46 -11.39
CA ASP A 233 8.23 1.83 -10.66
C ASP A 233 8.12 0.30 -10.57
N ARG A 234 6.92 -0.25 -10.50
CA ARG A 234 6.69 -1.71 -10.39
C ARG A 234 7.25 -2.49 -11.57
N LEU A 235 7.26 -1.93 -12.77
CA LEU A 235 7.88 -2.55 -13.95
C LEU A 235 9.40 -2.64 -13.84
N LEU A 236 10.01 -1.76 -13.05
CA LEU A 236 11.46 -1.70 -12.87
C LEU A 236 11.98 -2.73 -11.85
N PHE A 237 11.11 -3.46 -11.15
CA PHE A 237 11.48 -4.52 -10.21
C PHE A 237 11.75 -5.87 -10.86
N GLY A 238 11.33 -6.07 -12.11
CA GLY A 238 11.43 -7.34 -12.80
C GLY A 238 11.84 -7.18 -14.27
N PRO A 239 11.71 -8.24 -15.06
CA PRO A 239 12.17 -8.30 -16.43
C PRO A 239 11.25 -7.63 -17.46
N ALA A 240 10.31 -6.81 -17.02
CA ALA A 240 9.34 -6.17 -17.91
C ALA A 240 9.97 -5.13 -18.86
N VAL A 241 11.12 -4.56 -18.48
CA VAL A 241 11.88 -3.62 -19.32
C VAL A 241 13.09 -4.32 -19.90
N ASN A 242 13.24 -4.27 -21.20
CA ASN A 242 14.41 -4.80 -21.88
C ASN A 242 15.65 -3.97 -21.55
N THR A 243 16.66 -4.58 -20.97
CA THR A 243 17.87 -3.92 -20.43
C THR A 243 18.80 -3.31 -21.49
N THR A 244 18.60 -3.64 -22.75
CA THR A 244 19.39 -3.11 -23.87
C THR A 244 18.69 -1.93 -24.52
N THR A 245 17.37 -2.03 -24.71
CA THR A 245 16.60 -1.03 -25.47
C THR A 245 15.80 -0.06 -24.58
N GLY A 246 15.60 -0.38 -23.31
CA GLY A 246 14.76 0.38 -22.39
C GLY A 246 13.25 0.24 -22.66
N LYS A 247 12.87 -0.53 -23.68
CA LYS A 247 11.45 -0.72 -24.04
C LYS A 247 10.82 -1.83 -23.24
N LEU A 248 9.49 -1.77 -23.08
CA LEU A 248 8.75 -2.89 -22.50
C LEU A 248 8.82 -4.12 -23.38
N THR A 249 9.07 -5.27 -22.78
CA THR A 249 9.04 -6.59 -23.45
C THR A 249 7.61 -6.96 -23.84
N ASP A 250 6.64 -6.56 -23.03
CA ASP A 250 5.20 -6.62 -23.32
C ASP A 250 4.57 -5.24 -23.06
N LYS A 251 4.06 -4.61 -24.11
CA LYS A 251 3.42 -3.29 -23.99
C LYS A 251 2.17 -3.30 -23.13
N SER A 252 1.50 -4.43 -22.99
CA SER A 252 0.30 -4.55 -22.15
C SER A 252 0.62 -4.37 -20.66
N ALA A 253 1.87 -4.62 -20.23
CA ALA A 253 2.33 -4.39 -18.88
C ALA A 253 2.38 -2.91 -18.48
N ALA A 254 2.28 -1.99 -19.44
CA ALA A 254 2.34 -0.56 -19.15
C ALA A 254 1.14 -0.04 -18.35
N VAL A 255 -0.02 -0.70 -18.44
CA VAL A 255 -1.29 -0.16 -17.93
C VAL A 255 -2.17 -1.27 -17.36
N ASP A 256 -2.62 -1.08 -16.14
CA ASP A 256 -3.67 -1.89 -15.51
C ASP A 256 -5.03 -1.23 -15.64
N TYR A 257 -6.07 -2.05 -15.82
CA TYR A 257 -7.44 -1.57 -16.00
C TYR A 257 -8.37 -2.05 -14.88
N VAL A 258 -9.34 -1.20 -14.55
CA VAL A 258 -10.49 -1.55 -13.73
C VAL A 258 -11.77 -1.16 -14.45
N ARG A 259 -12.77 -2.06 -14.46
CA ARG A 259 -14.13 -1.80 -14.91
C ARG A 259 -15.07 -2.08 -13.75
N GLN A 260 -15.99 -1.16 -13.50
CA GLN A 260 -16.91 -1.25 -12.38
C GLN A 260 -18.30 -0.84 -12.80
N LEU A 261 -19.27 -1.66 -12.43
CA LEU A 261 -20.69 -1.34 -12.43
C LEU A 261 -21.14 -1.26 -10.98
N GLU A 262 -21.77 -0.19 -10.61
CA GLU A 262 -22.35 0.00 -9.29
C GLU A 262 -23.75 0.61 -9.36
N GLY A 263 -24.56 0.34 -8.34
CA GLY A 263 -25.87 0.93 -8.20
C GLY A 263 -26.35 0.80 -6.77
N GLY A 264 -27.19 1.72 -6.36
CA GLY A 264 -27.59 1.74 -4.96
C GLY A 264 -28.64 2.77 -4.63
N VAL A 265 -28.83 2.91 -3.32
CA VAL A 265 -29.78 3.83 -2.71
C VAL A 265 -29.08 4.77 -1.75
N LYS A 266 -29.56 6.02 -1.70
CA LYS A 266 -29.14 7.04 -0.73
C LYS A 266 -30.38 7.55 -0.02
N PHE A 267 -30.38 7.39 1.29
CA PHE A 267 -31.49 7.85 2.14
C PHE A 267 -30.98 8.85 3.17
N ARG A 268 -31.74 9.93 3.37
CA ARG A 268 -31.46 10.92 4.40
C ARG A 268 -32.77 11.46 4.95
N ASP A 269 -32.95 11.35 6.26
CA ASP A 269 -34.10 11.93 6.96
C ASP A 269 -33.69 12.41 8.36
N GLY A 270 -33.87 13.69 8.64
CA GLY A 270 -33.43 14.29 9.88
C GLY A 270 -31.96 14.04 10.17
N GLY A 271 -31.68 13.36 11.29
CA GLY A 271 -30.33 12.98 11.71
C GLY A 271 -29.82 11.67 11.12
N LEU A 272 -30.62 10.93 10.36
CA LEU A 272 -30.30 9.62 9.79
C LEU A 272 -29.82 9.75 8.35
N THR A 273 -28.70 9.11 8.04
CA THR A 273 -28.20 8.92 6.65
C THR A 273 -27.88 7.44 6.45
N VAL A 274 -28.31 6.86 5.34
CA VAL A 274 -28.02 5.47 4.96
C VAL A 274 -27.72 5.41 3.47
N ASN A 275 -26.57 4.83 3.11
CA ASN A 275 -26.20 4.52 1.74
C ASN A 275 -26.00 3.01 1.60
N ALA A 276 -26.54 2.42 0.53
CA ALA A 276 -26.30 1.03 0.19
C ALA A 276 -25.90 0.95 -1.28
N THR A 277 -24.76 0.32 -1.56
CA THR A 277 -24.21 0.18 -2.92
C THR A 277 -23.90 -1.27 -3.22
N LEU A 278 -24.50 -1.80 -4.29
CA LEU A 278 -24.08 -3.05 -4.90
C LEU A 278 -23.06 -2.73 -5.99
N PHE A 279 -21.98 -3.49 -6.05
CA PHE A 279 -20.96 -3.31 -7.07
C PHE A 279 -20.52 -4.63 -7.70
N HIS A 280 -20.09 -4.54 -8.95
CA HIS A 280 -19.38 -5.59 -9.66
C HIS A 280 -18.16 -4.97 -10.34
N ALA A 281 -16.97 -5.47 -10.02
CA ALA A 281 -15.70 -4.98 -10.54
C ALA A 281 -14.89 -6.09 -11.20
N ARG A 282 -14.17 -5.73 -12.26
CA ARG A 282 -13.13 -6.53 -12.89
C ARG A 282 -11.87 -5.71 -12.99
N THR A 283 -10.77 -6.24 -12.43
CA THR A 283 -9.45 -5.60 -12.43
C THR A 283 -8.47 -6.47 -13.18
N GLU A 284 -7.72 -5.89 -14.10
CA GLU A 284 -6.61 -6.51 -14.82
C GLU A 284 -5.31 -6.00 -14.19
N GLU A 285 -4.39 -6.89 -13.87
CA GLU A 285 -3.12 -6.54 -13.23
C GLU A 285 -1.98 -7.27 -13.92
N GLN A 286 -0.99 -6.50 -14.34
CA GLN A 286 0.32 -7.01 -14.77
C GLN A 286 1.39 -6.37 -13.90
N ASN A 287 1.98 -7.14 -13.01
CA ASN A 287 2.87 -6.60 -12.00
C ASN A 287 3.91 -7.63 -11.56
N PHE A 288 5.05 -7.15 -11.06
CA PHE A 288 6.04 -7.95 -10.37
C PHE A 288 5.92 -7.72 -8.86
N GLU A 289 5.67 -8.81 -8.13
CA GLU A 289 5.66 -8.79 -6.67
C GLU A 289 7.06 -9.11 -6.16
N ALA A 290 7.74 -8.09 -5.66
CA ALA A 290 9.12 -8.21 -5.22
C ALA A 290 9.30 -9.18 -4.04
N THR A 291 8.33 -9.26 -3.13
CA THR A 291 8.38 -10.12 -1.93
C THR A 291 8.35 -11.59 -2.29
N THR A 292 7.50 -11.98 -3.23
CA THR A 292 7.36 -13.37 -3.67
C THR A 292 8.18 -13.70 -4.92
N GLN A 293 8.87 -12.70 -5.50
CA GLN A 293 9.62 -12.81 -6.76
C GLN A 293 8.77 -13.38 -7.92
N THR A 294 7.49 -13.00 -7.94
CA THR A 294 6.51 -13.54 -8.89
C THR A 294 6.01 -12.44 -9.81
N PHE A 295 6.01 -12.69 -11.11
CA PHE A 295 5.32 -11.83 -12.07
C PHE A 295 3.85 -12.26 -12.17
N PHE A 296 2.95 -11.29 -12.26
CA PHE A 296 1.52 -11.52 -12.43
C PHE A 296 1.05 -11.02 -13.80
N ASN A 297 0.23 -11.83 -14.46
CA ASN A 297 -0.65 -11.42 -15.54
C ASN A 297 -2.02 -11.99 -15.22
N ARG A 298 -2.82 -11.22 -14.51
CA ARG A 298 -3.96 -11.72 -13.76
C ARG A 298 -5.19 -10.83 -13.92
N THR A 299 -6.35 -11.45 -13.91
CA THR A 299 -7.64 -10.76 -13.80
C THR A 299 -8.33 -11.16 -12.51
N TYR A 300 -8.84 -10.17 -11.81
CA TYR A 300 -9.70 -10.35 -10.64
C TYR A 300 -11.15 -9.99 -10.99
N ARG A 301 -12.08 -10.64 -10.33
CA ARG A 301 -13.51 -10.30 -10.35
C ARG A 301 -14.00 -10.22 -8.91
N ALA A 302 -14.73 -9.14 -8.59
CA ALA A 302 -15.32 -8.93 -7.29
C ALA A 302 -16.78 -8.49 -7.43
N THR A 303 -17.64 -9.03 -6.58
CA THR A 303 -19.02 -8.55 -6.41
C THR A 303 -19.23 -8.33 -4.92
N GLY A 304 -19.87 -7.23 -4.57
CA GLY A 304 -20.03 -6.88 -3.16
C GLY A 304 -21.15 -5.92 -2.87
N LEU A 305 -21.36 -5.72 -1.58
CA LEU A 305 -22.31 -4.79 -1.00
C LEU A 305 -21.58 -3.88 -0.02
N GLU A 306 -21.73 -2.58 -0.18
CA GLU A 306 -21.30 -1.57 0.77
C GLU A 306 -22.52 -0.98 1.47
N LEU A 307 -22.44 -0.89 2.79
CA LEU A 307 -23.41 -0.22 3.63
C LEU A 307 -22.70 0.85 4.45
N GLU A 308 -23.21 2.08 4.38
CA GLU A 308 -22.73 3.19 5.17
C GLU A 308 -23.92 3.87 5.85
N GLY A 309 -23.74 4.23 7.10
CA GLY A 309 -24.77 4.90 7.87
C GLY A 309 -24.22 5.90 8.85
N GLY A 310 -25.02 6.92 9.10
CA GLY A 310 -24.77 7.92 10.14
C GLY A 310 -26.08 8.29 10.83
N TYR A 311 -26.01 8.43 12.15
CA TYR A 311 -27.13 8.92 12.94
C TYR A 311 -26.64 9.96 13.93
N ARG A 312 -27.35 11.08 14.02
CA ARG A 312 -27.06 12.15 14.97
C ARG A 312 -28.32 12.58 15.70
N MET A 313 -28.22 12.62 17.02
CA MET A 313 -29.28 13.10 17.93
C MET A 313 -28.66 13.94 19.05
N GLY A 314 -28.76 15.25 18.92
CA GLY A 314 -28.12 16.16 19.86
C GLY A 314 -26.62 16.00 19.94
N ALA A 315 -26.08 15.70 21.10
CA ALA A 315 -24.66 15.45 21.34
C ALA A 315 -24.23 14.03 20.95
N PHE A 316 -25.14 13.09 20.68
CA PHE A 316 -24.81 11.74 20.28
C PHE A 316 -24.71 11.62 18.76
N SER A 317 -23.69 10.93 18.31
CA SER A 317 -23.54 10.53 16.91
C SER A 317 -23.04 9.08 16.81
N LEU A 318 -23.46 8.43 15.74
CA LEU A 318 -23.01 7.09 15.36
C LEU A 318 -22.71 7.10 13.88
N THR A 319 -21.49 6.72 13.50
CA THR A 319 -21.17 6.36 12.12
C THR A 319 -20.84 4.89 12.02
N ALA A 320 -21.32 4.25 10.98
CA ALA A 320 -21.09 2.83 10.74
C ALA A 320 -20.85 2.58 9.23
N GLY A 321 -19.99 1.67 8.91
CA GLY A 321 -19.75 1.21 7.55
C GLY A 321 -19.36 -0.24 7.53
N GLY A 322 -19.73 -0.94 6.45
CA GLY A 322 -19.33 -2.31 6.24
C GLY A 322 -19.36 -2.66 4.76
N THR A 323 -18.38 -3.44 4.34
CA THR A 323 -18.27 -3.93 2.96
C THR A 323 -18.17 -5.44 2.97
N TYR A 324 -19.09 -6.08 2.28
CA TYR A 324 -19.00 -7.49 1.93
C TYR A 324 -18.49 -7.62 0.50
N THR A 325 -17.43 -8.41 0.29
CA THR A 325 -16.80 -8.61 -1.02
C THR A 325 -16.59 -10.10 -1.28
N ASP A 326 -17.18 -10.63 -2.35
CA ASP A 326 -16.81 -11.94 -2.90
C ASP A 326 -15.90 -11.73 -4.11
N ALA A 327 -14.60 -11.85 -3.86
CA ALA A 327 -13.56 -11.69 -4.87
C ALA A 327 -12.95 -13.04 -5.27
N LYS A 328 -12.60 -13.19 -6.54
CA LYS A 328 -11.94 -14.38 -7.10
C LYS A 328 -10.89 -13.98 -8.14
N ILE A 329 -9.85 -14.79 -8.25
CA ILE A 329 -8.92 -14.77 -9.37
C ILE A 329 -9.67 -15.36 -10.56
N ALA A 330 -10.01 -14.53 -11.54
CA ALA A 330 -10.79 -14.94 -12.71
C ALA A 330 -9.92 -15.57 -13.80
N SER A 331 -8.68 -15.11 -13.94
CA SER A 331 -7.67 -15.71 -14.80
C SER A 331 -6.27 -15.39 -14.26
N ASP A 332 -5.32 -16.29 -14.50
CA ASP A 332 -3.88 -16.08 -14.31
C ASP A 332 -3.16 -16.83 -15.43
N VAL A 333 -2.45 -16.08 -16.27
CA VAL A 333 -1.74 -16.66 -17.44
C VAL A 333 -0.51 -17.43 -17.01
N LEU A 334 0.15 -16.99 -15.95
CA LEU A 334 1.42 -17.56 -15.48
C LEU A 334 1.22 -18.66 -14.44
N ASN A 335 0.13 -18.63 -13.68
CA ASN A 335 -0.20 -19.65 -12.67
C ASN A 335 -1.69 -20.02 -12.71
N PRO A 336 -2.11 -20.82 -13.71
CA PRO A 336 -3.53 -21.23 -13.82
C PRO A 336 -4.08 -21.98 -12.60
N ALA A 337 -3.23 -22.58 -11.76
CA ALA A 337 -3.65 -23.33 -10.57
C ALA A 337 -4.34 -22.47 -9.50
N VAL A 338 -4.17 -21.16 -9.52
CA VAL A 338 -4.83 -20.26 -8.57
C VAL A 338 -6.17 -19.71 -9.08
N VAL A 339 -6.56 -20.04 -10.31
CA VAL A 339 -7.84 -19.57 -10.88
C VAL A 339 -9.02 -20.14 -10.09
N GLY A 340 -9.97 -19.27 -9.74
CA GLY A 340 -11.11 -19.61 -8.88
C GLY A 340 -10.85 -19.36 -7.40
N ASN A 341 -9.60 -19.27 -6.96
CA ASN A 341 -9.23 -18.97 -5.58
C ASN A 341 -9.57 -17.54 -5.20
N LYS A 342 -9.64 -17.28 -3.90
CA LYS A 342 -9.72 -15.93 -3.35
C LYS A 342 -8.37 -15.25 -3.46
N PRO A 343 -8.33 -13.98 -3.86
CA PRO A 343 -7.10 -13.21 -3.82
C PRO A 343 -6.53 -13.18 -2.39
N ARG A 344 -5.22 -13.24 -2.27
CA ARG A 344 -4.54 -13.08 -0.99
C ARG A 344 -4.91 -11.77 -0.30
N ARG A 345 -4.96 -11.76 1.02
CA ARG A 345 -5.23 -10.60 1.88
C ARG A 345 -6.62 -9.97 1.68
N GLN A 346 -7.49 -10.60 0.88
CA GLN A 346 -8.86 -10.14 0.64
C GLN A 346 -9.81 -10.79 1.65
N ALA A 347 -10.20 -10.03 2.68
CA ALA A 347 -11.26 -10.43 3.59
C ALA A 347 -12.64 -10.33 2.91
N LYS A 348 -13.57 -11.21 3.26
CA LYS A 348 -14.95 -11.13 2.75
C LYS A 348 -15.74 -9.98 3.36
N PHE A 349 -15.47 -9.66 4.62
CA PHE A 349 -16.19 -8.63 5.34
C PHE A 349 -15.22 -7.76 6.13
N ILE A 350 -15.33 -6.45 5.93
CA ILE A 350 -14.65 -5.42 6.72
C ILE A 350 -15.72 -4.47 7.25
N TYR A 351 -15.52 -3.92 8.45
CA TYR A 351 -16.47 -3.00 9.05
C TYR A 351 -15.80 -2.01 9.99
N GLN A 352 -16.50 -0.89 10.18
CA GLN A 352 -16.17 0.11 11.18
C GLN A 352 -17.43 0.64 11.86
N LEU A 353 -17.30 1.02 13.11
CA LEU A 353 -18.35 1.62 13.92
C LEU A 353 -17.74 2.67 14.84
N THR A 354 -18.31 3.88 14.85
CA THR A 354 -17.81 4.99 15.66
C THR A 354 -18.98 5.66 16.39
N PRO A 355 -19.37 5.16 17.58
CA PRO A 355 -20.22 5.90 18.51
C PRO A 355 -19.44 7.03 19.17
N GLN A 356 -20.06 8.19 19.29
CA GLN A 356 -19.46 9.38 19.91
C GLN A 356 -20.51 10.20 20.65
N TYR A 357 -20.14 10.70 21.80
CA TYR A 357 -20.82 11.79 22.48
C TYR A 357 -19.94 13.03 22.40
N ASP A 358 -20.52 14.18 22.04
CA ASP A 358 -19.80 15.46 21.94
C ASP A 358 -20.78 16.60 22.22
N ASP A 359 -20.62 17.25 23.36
CA ASP A 359 -21.39 18.43 23.75
C ASP A 359 -20.63 19.75 23.56
N GLY A 360 -19.47 19.71 22.90
CA GLY A 360 -18.57 20.83 22.65
C GLY A 360 -17.55 21.09 23.76
N ARG A 361 -17.84 20.76 25.02
CA ARG A 361 -16.88 20.79 26.12
C ARG A 361 -16.22 19.46 26.40
N PHE A 362 -16.99 18.40 26.31
CA PHE A 362 -16.54 17.03 26.52
C PHE A 362 -16.88 16.17 25.27
N SER A 363 -15.93 15.43 24.81
CA SER A 363 -16.14 14.46 23.74
C SER A 363 -15.54 13.13 24.14
N VAL A 364 -16.30 12.05 23.95
CA VAL A 364 -15.81 10.67 24.14
C VAL A 364 -16.40 9.78 23.06
N GLY A 365 -15.58 8.88 22.56
CA GLY A 365 -16.03 7.94 21.56
C GLY A 365 -15.12 6.73 21.46
N ALA A 366 -15.59 5.78 20.67
CA ALA A 366 -14.84 4.59 20.30
C ALA A 366 -14.82 4.44 18.79
N ASN A 367 -13.71 3.96 18.26
CA ASN A 367 -13.63 3.48 16.88
C ASN A 367 -13.38 1.97 16.90
N VAL A 368 -14.39 1.21 16.47
CA VAL A 368 -14.34 -0.24 16.35
C VAL A 368 -14.09 -0.58 14.89
N VAL A 369 -13.00 -1.26 14.59
CA VAL A 369 -12.62 -1.68 13.23
C VAL A 369 -12.41 -3.18 13.22
N GLY A 370 -12.98 -3.85 12.24
CA GLY A 370 -12.84 -5.30 12.16
C GLY A 370 -12.79 -5.85 10.75
N THR A 371 -12.24 -7.04 10.66
CA THR A 371 -12.15 -7.79 9.41
C THR A 371 -12.43 -9.27 9.65
N SER A 372 -13.09 -9.92 8.70
CA SER A 372 -13.18 -11.37 8.68
C SER A 372 -11.82 -11.98 8.28
N SER A 373 -11.70 -13.30 8.38
CA SER A 373 -10.50 -14.01 7.92
C SER A 373 -10.23 -13.81 6.42
N SER A 374 -8.95 -13.84 6.05
CA SER A 374 -8.47 -13.80 4.67
C SER A 374 -7.42 -14.89 4.44
N TYR A 375 -7.03 -15.12 3.20
CA TYR A 375 -5.90 -16.00 2.90
C TYR A 375 -4.60 -15.21 2.78
N ALA A 376 -3.51 -15.76 3.29
CA ALA A 376 -2.18 -15.16 3.18
C ALA A 376 -1.63 -15.24 1.75
N GLN A 377 -1.97 -16.31 1.02
CA GLN A 377 -1.46 -16.61 -0.32
C GLN A 377 -2.60 -16.88 -1.31
N ASP A 378 -2.31 -16.73 -2.61
CA ASP A 378 -3.26 -16.98 -3.70
C ASP A 378 -3.60 -18.47 -3.89
N ASN A 379 -2.75 -19.38 -3.40
CA ASN A 379 -3.05 -20.82 -3.35
C ASN A 379 -4.02 -21.22 -2.23
N ASN A 380 -4.44 -20.26 -1.39
CA ASN A 380 -5.37 -20.40 -0.28
C ASN A 380 -4.99 -21.46 0.78
N GLN A 381 -3.70 -21.71 0.98
CA GLN A 381 -3.21 -22.68 1.98
C GLN A 381 -3.27 -22.14 3.41
N LEU A 382 -2.76 -20.93 3.65
CA LEU A 382 -2.71 -20.33 4.97
C LEU A 382 -3.83 -19.30 5.15
N LYS A 383 -4.66 -19.53 6.18
CA LYS A 383 -5.73 -18.61 6.54
C LYS A 383 -5.29 -17.71 7.70
N LEU A 384 -5.33 -16.41 7.49
CA LEU A 384 -5.15 -15.41 8.52
C LEU A 384 -6.48 -15.21 9.25
N PRO A 385 -6.52 -15.30 10.61
CA PRO A 385 -7.74 -15.08 11.38
C PRO A 385 -8.28 -13.65 11.20
N GLY A 386 -9.60 -13.49 11.27
CA GLY A 386 -10.20 -12.17 11.42
C GLY A 386 -9.91 -11.60 12.81
N PHE A 387 -10.02 -10.29 12.92
CA PHE A 387 -9.87 -9.59 14.20
C PHE A 387 -10.78 -8.36 14.29
N THR A 388 -11.01 -7.90 15.53
CA THR A 388 -11.69 -6.65 15.83
C THR A 388 -10.81 -5.84 16.76
N GLN A 389 -10.50 -4.61 16.37
CA GLN A 389 -9.73 -3.65 17.15
C GLN A 389 -10.65 -2.55 17.67
N VAL A 390 -10.53 -2.21 18.93
CA VAL A 390 -11.25 -1.11 19.58
C VAL A 390 -10.26 -0.02 19.97
N ASN A 391 -10.51 1.20 19.49
CA ASN A 391 -9.77 2.39 19.85
C ASN A 391 -10.71 3.32 20.61
N LEU A 392 -10.24 3.90 21.71
CA LEU A 392 -10.99 4.90 22.48
C LEU A 392 -10.33 6.27 22.31
N PHE A 393 -11.15 7.30 22.31
CA PHE A 393 -10.71 8.68 22.38
C PHE A 393 -11.60 9.50 23.30
N ALA A 394 -10.98 10.41 24.01
CA ALA A 394 -11.68 11.39 24.85
C ALA A 394 -10.98 12.74 24.77
N THR A 395 -11.77 13.80 24.76
CA THR A 395 -11.29 15.18 24.75
C THR A 395 -12.10 15.99 25.73
N VAL A 396 -11.44 16.89 26.50
CA VAL A 396 -12.09 17.86 27.36
C VAL A 396 -11.51 19.25 27.13
N ARG A 397 -12.38 20.25 27.07
CA ARG A 397 -12.03 21.67 27.02
C ARG A 397 -12.36 22.32 28.36
N PRO A 398 -11.43 22.33 29.33
CA PRO A 398 -11.68 22.92 30.64
C PRO A 398 -11.90 24.44 30.56
N ILE A 399 -11.20 25.09 29.63
CA ILE A 399 -11.37 26.51 29.25
C ILE A 399 -11.27 26.62 27.72
N GLU A 400 -11.76 27.72 27.12
CA GLU A 400 -11.88 27.91 25.67
C GLU A 400 -10.58 27.65 24.89
N ARG A 401 -9.43 28.01 25.47
CA ARG A 401 -8.13 27.92 24.82
C ARG A 401 -7.34 26.64 25.12
N VAL A 402 -7.86 25.76 25.95
CA VAL A 402 -7.16 24.55 26.36
C VAL A 402 -7.95 23.31 26.00
N MET A 403 -7.34 22.42 25.28
CA MET A 403 -7.90 21.10 24.95
C MET A 403 -6.95 20.00 25.46
N LEU A 404 -7.51 19.13 26.28
CA LEU A 404 -6.82 17.91 26.74
C LEU A 404 -7.40 16.70 25.99
N SER A 405 -6.56 15.84 25.47
CA SER A 405 -6.99 14.63 24.76
C SER A 405 -6.28 13.39 25.26
N VAL A 406 -7.00 12.29 25.34
CA VAL A 406 -6.47 10.94 25.62
C VAL A 406 -6.95 9.99 24.53
N ASN A 407 -6.02 9.19 23.99
CA ASN A 407 -6.33 8.18 23.01
C ASN A 407 -5.74 6.84 23.46
N ALA A 408 -6.51 5.77 23.32
CA ALA A 408 -6.07 4.39 23.55
C ALA A 408 -6.33 3.59 22.26
N ASN A 409 -5.27 3.24 21.53
CA ASN A 409 -5.38 2.41 20.34
C ASN A 409 -5.21 0.95 20.72
N ASN A 410 -5.96 0.08 20.03
CA ASN A 410 -5.98 -1.35 20.30
C ASN A 410 -6.15 -1.66 21.81
N LEU A 411 -7.22 -1.13 22.40
CA LEU A 411 -7.48 -1.15 23.84
C LEU A 411 -7.31 -2.54 24.49
N PHE A 412 -7.73 -3.58 23.77
CA PHE A 412 -7.71 -4.97 24.27
C PHE A 412 -6.44 -5.74 23.86
N ASP A 413 -5.45 -5.06 23.27
CA ASP A 413 -4.18 -5.66 22.81
C ASP A 413 -4.38 -6.88 21.89
N VAL A 414 -5.36 -6.78 21.00
CA VAL A 414 -5.69 -7.85 20.05
C VAL A 414 -4.51 -8.07 19.10
N LYS A 415 -4.18 -9.33 18.84
CA LYS A 415 -3.19 -9.74 17.85
C LYS A 415 -3.89 -10.04 16.53
N GLY A 416 -3.75 -9.16 15.55
CA GLY A 416 -4.26 -9.35 14.20
C GLY A 416 -3.11 -9.46 13.20
N PHE A 417 -3.25 -10.32 12.19
CA PHE A 417 -2.28 -10.46 11.11
C PHE A 417 -2.91 -9.99 9.81
N THR A 418 -2.19 -9.11 9.10
CA THR A 418 -2.70 -8.47 7.87
C THR A 418 -2.13 -9.09 6.61
N GLU A 419 -0.95 -9.69 6.68
CA GLU A 419 -0.30 -10.34 5.55
C GLU A 419 0.73 -11.38 6.01
N ALA A 420 1.10 -12.27 5.08
CA ALA A 420 2.28 -13.09 5.15
C ALA A 420 3.11 -12.88 3.87
N GLU A 421 4.43 -12.97 4.01
CA GLU A 421 5.35 -12.63 2.92
C GLU A 421 5.60 -13.82 1.98
N GLU A 422 5.55 -15.04 2.48
CA GLU A 422 5.79 -16.25 1.70
C GLU A 422 4.63 -16.56 0.76
N GLY A 423 4.92 -16.81 -0.52
CA GLY A 423 3.93 -17.20 -1.54
C GLY A 423 3.30 -18.58 -1.34
N ALA A 424 3.94 -19.44 -0.53
CA ALA A 424 3.49 -20.75 -0.08
C ALA A 424 4.04 -21.02 1.32
N ILE A 425 3.48 -21.99 2.05
CA ILE A 425 4.03 -22.40 3.34
C ILE A 425 5.38 -23.11 3.10
N PRO A 426 6.51 -22.60 3.64
CA PRO A 426 7.81 -23.25 3.50
C PRO A 426 7.84 -24.64 4.15
N ALA A 427 8.78 -25.49 3.73
CA ALA A 427 8.91 -26.86 4.26
C ALA A 427 9.17 -26.91 5.78
N ASN A 428 9.79 -25.87 6.35
CA ASN A 428 10.01 -25.74 7.79
C ASN A 428 8.78 -25.27 8.57
N GLY A 429 7.64 -24.98 7.89
CA GLY A 429 6.40 -24.52 8.49
C GLY A 429 6.42 -23.10 9.05
N ILE A 430 7.51 -22.33 8.86
CA ILE A 430 7.65 -20.97 9.41
C ILE A 430 7.27 -19.95 8.35
N VAL A 431 6.31 -19.09 8.68
CA VAL A 431 5.82 -18.00 7.82
C VAL A 431 6.02 -16.67 8.54
N ARG A 432 6.59 -15.69 7.84
CA ARG A 432 6.71 -14.33 8.34
C ARG A 432 5.41 -13.58 8.09
N ALA A 433 4.86 -12.98 9.13
CA ALA A 433 3.62 -12.26 9.05
C ALA A 433 3.76 -10.84 9.62
N ARG A 434 2.99 -9.90 9.07
CA ARG A 434 2.87 -8.55 9.61
C ARG A 434 1.66 -8.48 10.54
N SER A 435 1.91 -8.10 11.78
CA SER A 435 0.86 -7.86 12.77
C SER A 435 0.40 -6.40 12.76
N ILE A 436 -0.81 -6.17 13.26
CA ILE A 436 -1.23 -4.83 13.71
C ILE A 436 -0.41 -4.41 14.93
N ASN A 437 -0.37 -3.11 15.20
CA ASN A 437 0.31 -2.58 16.39
C ASN A 437 -0.40 -3.04 17.68
N GLY A 438 0.37 -3.32 18.72
CA GLY A 438 -0.13 -3.58 20.06
C GLY A 438 -0.80 -2.33 20.67
N ARG A 439 -1.31 -2.48 21.89
CA ARG A 439 -1.96 -1.38 22.61
C ARG A 439 -1.01 -0.21 22.83
N THR A 440 -1.49 1.00 22.50
CA THR A 440 -0.80 2.25 22.80
C THR A 440 -1.76 3.24 23.46
N ILE A 441 -1.27 4.00 24.44
CA ILE A 441 -2.01 5.06 25.10
C ILE A 441 -1.20 6.34 24.93
N SER A 442 -1.86 7.43 24.52
CA SER A 442 -1.27 8.75 24.37
C SER A 442 -2.17 9.82 24.98
N ALA A 443 -1.54 10.86 25.49
CA ALA A 443 -2.23 12.06 25.95
C ALA A 443 -1.59 13.29 25.31
N SER A 444 -2.41 14.33 25.05
CA SER A 444 -1.92 15.58 24.49
C SER A 444 -2.63 16.78 25.12
N ILE A 445 -1.93 17.90 25.14
CA ILE A 445 -2.46 19.21 25.52
C ILE A 445 -2.27 20.13 24.34
N ARG A 446 -3.35 20.79 23.93
CA ARG A 446 -3.33 21.85 22.92
C ARG A 446 -3.75 23.15 23.54
N TYR A 447 -2.96 24.20 23.31
CA TYR A 447 -3.27 25.58 23.69
C TYR A 447 -3.43 26.40 22.41
N GLU A 448 -4.55 27.14 22.31
CA GLU A 448 -4.82 28.02 21.18
C GLU A 448 -4.50 29.47 21.61
N LEU A 449 -3.60 30.10 20.86
CA LEU A 449 -3.11 31.47 21.10
C LEU A 449 -4.16 32.53 20.69
#